data_941a2c9aab2d26e11771bb2e30506772
#
_entry.id   941a2c9aab2d26e11771bb2e30506772
#
_cell.length_a   1.000
_cell.length_b   1.000
_cell.length_c   1.000
_cell.angle_alpha   90.00
_cell.angle_beta   90.00
_cell.angle_gamma   90.00
#
_symmetry.space_group_name_H-M   'P 1'
#
loop_
_entity.id
_entity.type
_entity.pdbx_description
1 polymer ?
#
loop_
_entity_poly.entity_id
_entity_poly.type
_entity_poly.pdbx_seq_one_letter_code
_entity_poly.pdbx_strand_id
1 'polypeptide(L)'
;MTQNIACNDARLISSVDGVTIAMHDFGGTGSPVLLSHATGFHAHCWEPVAHALNSHHHVVGLDHRGYGDAETVDPATMTWDQYGLDALAAARDLYAQHNEPIIGIGHSMGGASLLMAAHSEPHLFKALFVFEPIVFPPPDPDAGERPGSPLPAGARKRRSRFPSFEAAIENYAAKPPMAAFNAVAREAYVRHGFKPTPDGDIELKCLPEHEARTYETGGISGAWDSLPSITTPVWVLSGAIAPFQPSTFAITVAERIPGSTYVRWDEVGHFGPLEKPELISQYVTAVVPTLS
;
A
#
# COMPACT_ATOMS: atom_id res chain seq x y z
N MET A 1 -4.82 -16.53 27.63
CA MET A 1 -3.60 -17.17 27.11
C MET A 1 -3.08 -16.25 26.02
N THR A 2 -2.13 -15.42 26.34
CA THR A 2 -1.43 -14.56 25.39
C THR A 2 -0.57 -15.44 24.50
N GLN A 3 -1.00 -15.66 23.27
CA GLN A 3 -0.11 -16.20 22.25
C GLN A 3 1.01 -15.17 22.04
N ASN A 4 2.23 -15.53 22.40
CA ASN A 4 3.44 -14.88 21.93
C ASN A 4 3.43 -15.02 20.40
N ILE A 5 2.99 -13.99 19.70
CA ILE A 5 3.24 -13.85 18.27
C ILE A 5 4.75 -13.63 18.22
N ALA A 6 5.49 -14.65 17.79
CA ALA A 6 6.89 -14.50 17.43
C ALA A 6 6.92 -13.39 16.38
N CYS A 7 7.51 -12.26 16.73
CA CYS A 7 7.86 -11.21 15.78
C CYS A 7 8.84 -11.89 14.82
N ASN A 8 8.39 -12.33 13.64
CA ASN A 8 9.30 -12.66 12.56
C ASN A 8 9.95 -11.35 12.20
N ASP A 9 11.24 -11.23 12.46
CA ASP A 9 12.02 -10.05 12.06
C ASP A 9 11.81 -9.84 10.56
N ALA A 10 11.53 -8.59 10.17
CA ALA A 10 11.39 -8.24 8.77
C ALA A 10 12.66 -8.62 8.00
N ARG A 11 12.50 -9.25 6.85
CA ARG A 11 13.62 -9.52 5.96
C ARG A 11 13.94 -8.25 5.18
N LEU A 12 15.15 -7.74 5.39
CA LEU A 12 15.63 -6.52 4.76
C LEU A 12 16.25 -6.85 3.40
N ILE A 13 15.87 -6.09 2.37
CA ILE A 13 16.41 -6.21 1.02
C ILE A 13 16.86 -4.84 0.49
N SER A 14 17.85 -4.85 -0.39
CA SER A 14 18.31 -3.60 -1.01
C SER A 14 17.37 -3.17 -2.13
N SER A 15 17.02 -1.89 -2.13
CA SER A 15 16.37 -1.18 -3.22
C SER A 15 17.38 -0.26 -3.93
N VAL A 16 16.91 0.63 -4.78
CA VAL A 16 17.75 1.63 -5.47
C VAL A 16 18.34 2.63 -4.49
N ASP A 17 19.41 3.30 -4.90
CA ASP A 17 20.12 4.33 -4.14
C ASP A 17 20.74 3.81 -2.82
N GLY A 18 20.91 2.49 -2.69
CA GLY A 18 21.45 1.85 -1.49
C GLY A 18 20.47 1.81 -0.32
N VAL A 19 19.20 2.19 -0.53
CA VAL A 19 18.16 2.19 0.50
C VAL A 19 17.70 0.75 0.77
N THR A 20 17.43 0.45 2.03
CA THR A 20 16.93 -0.83 2.50
C THR A 20 15.42 -0.77 2.73
N ILE A 21 14.67 -1.68 2.12
CA ILE A 21 13.22 -1.87 2.31
C ILE A 21 12.96 -3.16 3.10
N ALA A 22 11.78 -3.29 3.71
CA ALA A 22 11.47 -4.42 4.56
C ALA A 22 10.36 -5.29 3.95
N MET A 23 10.56 -6.61 4.03
CA MET A 23 9.62 -7.64 3.57
C MET A 23 9.13 -8.44 4.78
N HIS A 24 7.82 -8.51 4.97
CA HIS A 24 7.16 -9.21 6.06
C HIS A 24 6.48 -10.48 5.53
N ASP A 25 6.93 -11.63 5.97
CA ASP A 25 6.38 -12.93 5.57
C ASP A 25 5.18 -13.29 6.45
N PHE A 26 3.99 -13.32 5.84
CA PHE A 26 2.73 -13.73 6.49
C PHE A 26 2.44 -15.21 6.34
N GLY A 27 3.39 -15.97 5.76
CA GLY A 27 3.30 -17.41 5.60
C GLY A 27 2.40 -17.84 4.45
N GLY A 28 2.03 -19.12 4.51
CA GLY A 28 1.28 -19.78 3.46
C GLY A 28 2.18 -20.50 2.46
N THR A 29 1.54 -21.22 1.52
CA THR A 29 2.19 -21.97 0.45
C THR A 29 1.40 -21.80 -0.84
N GLY A 30 2.07 -21.93 -1.98
CA GLY A 30 1.48 -21.73 -3.30
C GLY A 30 2.01 -20.45 -3.96
N SER A 31 1.29 -19.95 -4.95
CA SER A 31 1.73 -18.80 -5.74
C SER A 31 1.99 -17.55 -4.87
N PRO A 32 3.11 -16.85 -5.09
CA PRO A 32 3.50 -15.71 -4.28
C PRO A 32 2.59 -14.50 -4.48
N VAL A 33 2.22 -13.86 -3.37
CA VAL A 33 1.46 -12.61 -3.32
C VAL A 33 2.30 -11.52 -2.66
N LEU A 34 2.42 -10.37 -3.34
CA LEU A 34 3.05 -9.16 -2.80
C LEU A 34 1.98 -8.14 -2.44
N LEU A 35 1.93 -7.75 -1.16
CA LEU A 35 1.05 -6.71 -0.64
C LEU A 35 1.81 -5.38 -0.54
N SER A 36 1.27 -4.30 -1.11
CA SER A 36 1.87 -2.96 -1.13
C SER A 36 0.92 -1.92 -0.51
N HIS A 37 1.39 -1.26 0.57
CA HIS A 37 0.57 -0.40 1.43
C HIS A 37 0.35 1.02 0.88
N ALA A 38 -0.66 1.71 1.42
CA ALA A 38 -0.95 3.12 1.16
C ALA A 38 0.00 4.07 1.94
N THR A 39 0.04 5.35 1.52
CA THR A 39 0.72 6.43 2.24
C THR A 39 0.29 6.50 3.70
N GLY A 40 1.24 6.55 4.61
CA GLY A 40 1.00 6.63 6.06
C GLY A 40 0.75 5.29 6.74
N PHE A 41 0.79 4.17 6.00
CA PHE A 41 0.60 2.81 6.48
C PHE A 41 1.88 1.97 6.35
N HIS A 42 1.78 0.66 6.55
CA HIS A 42 2.87 -0.31 6.47
C HIS A 42 2.30 -1.71 6.19
N ALA A 43 3.16 -2.69 5.92
CA ALA A 43 2.80 -4.05 5.52
C ALA A 43 1.81 -4.75 6.46
N HIS A 44 1.99 -4.63 7.78
CA HIS A 44 1.13 -5.30 8.75
C HIS A 44 -0.33 -4.82 8.75
N CYS A 45 -0.63 -3.67 8.14
CA CYS A 45 -2.03 -3.26 7.96
C CYS A 45 -2.82 -4.22 7.07
N TRP A 46 -2.12 -5.04 6.28
CA TRP A 46 -2.68 -6.07 5.43
C TRP A 46 -2.94 -7.41 6.13
N GLU A 47 -2.61 -7.57 7.43
CA GLU A 47 -2.75 -8.84 8.14
C GLU A 47 -4.10 -9.55 7.92
N PRO A 48 -5.27 -8.86 7.98
CA PRO A 48 -6.54 -9.55 7.75
C PRO A 48 -6.67 -10.12 6.35
N VAL A 49 -6.15 -9.43 5.33
CA VAL A 49 -6.12 -9.90 3.93
C VAL A 49 -5.12 -11.04 3.78
N ALA A 50 -3.92 -10.87 4.35
CA ALA A 50 -2.86 -11.87 4.31
C ALA A 50 -3.31 -13.19 4.93
N HIS A 51 -3.93 -13.16 6.12
CA HIS A 51 -4.44 -14.35 6.81
C HIS A 51 -5.57 -15.05 6.02
N ALA A 52 -6.36 -14.31 5.25
CA ALA A 52 -7.38 -14.91 4.39
C ALA A 52 -6.78 -15.58 3.13
N LEU A 53 -5.66 -15.07 2.62
CA LEU A 53 -5.02 -15.56 1.41
C LEU A 53 -3.99 -16.68 1.65
N ASN A 54 -3.37 -16.74 2.84
CA ASN A 54 -2.24 -17.63 3.11
C ASN A 54 -2.62 -19.13 3.15
N SER A 55 -3.91 -19.46 3.11
CA SER A 55 -4.36 -20.85 2.92
C SER A 55 -4.10 -21.38 1.49
N HIS A 56 -3.87 -20.50 0.52
CA HIS A 56 -3.69 -20.84 -0.90
C HIS A 56 -2.47 -20.19 -1.53
N HIS A 57 -1.87 -19.20 -0.87
CA HIS A 57 -0.79 -18.38 -1.38
C HIS A 57 0.32 -18.20 -0.34
N HIS A 58 1.56 -18.02 -0.79
CA HIS A 58 2.62 -17.47 0.05
C HIS A 58 2.51 -15.94 0.02
N VAL A 59 2.20 -15.32 1.16
CA VAL A 59 1.85 -13.90 1.23
C VAL A 59 2.96 -13.10 1.92
N VAL A 60 3.45 -12.07 1.23
CA VAL A 60 4.51 -11.20 1.71
C VAL A 60 4.06 -9.74 1.59
N GLY A 61 4.28 -8.95 2.64
CA GLY A 61 4.01 -7.50 2.66
C GLY A 61 5.30 -6.70 2.52
N LEU A 62 5.24 -5.61 1.77
CA LEU A 62 6.33 -4.65 1.59
C LEU A 62 6.11 -3.43 2.47
N ASP A 63 7.16 -3.02 3.21
CA ASP A 63 7.30 -1.66 3.72
C ASP A 63 8.20 -0.87 2.76
N HIS A 64 7.64 0.16 2.15
CA HIS A 64 8.39 1.10 1.31
C HIS A 64 9.34 1.97 2.15
N ARG A 65 10.39 2.52 1.51
CA ARG A 65 11.32 3.48 2.15
C ARG A 65 10.59 4.54 2.98
N GLY A 66 11.08 4.79 4.18
CA GLY A 66 10.48 5.76 5.11
C GLY A 66 9.22 5.28 5.85
N TYR A 67 8.78 4.04 5.64
CA TYR A 67 7.60 3.44 6.27
C TYR A 67 7.94 2.15 7.01
N GLY A 68 7.17 1.82 8.04
CA GLY A 68 7.26 0.58 8.80
C GLY A 68 8.66 0.28 9.30
N ASP A 69 9.19 -0.88 8.95
CA ASP A 69 10.54 -1.34 9.31
C ASP A 69 11.59 -1.12 8.19
N ALA A 70 11.21 -0.45 7.10
CA ALA A 70 12.15 -0.01 6.08
C ALA A 70 13.04 1.14 6.58
N GLU A 71 14.14 1.38 5.88
CA GLU A 71 15.08 2.44 6.21
C GLU A 71 14.40 3.82 6.21
N THR A 72 14.68 4.58 7.26
CA THR A 72 14.30 5.99 7.34
C THR A 72 15.23 6.81 6.45
N VAL A 73 14.67 7.50 5.46
CA VAL A 73 15.41 8.30 4.48
C VAL A 73 15.15 9.80 4.68
N ASP A 74 15.99 10.65 4.08
CA ASP A 74 15.69 12.09 4.03
C ASP A 74 14.39 12.31 3.21
N PRO A 75 13.35 12.93 3.78
CA PRO A 75 12.11 13.21 3.07
C PRO A 75 12.31 13.96 1.75
N ALA A 76 13.33 14.81 1.65
CA ALA A 76 13.64 15.56 0.42
C ALA A 76 13.98 14.65 -0.77
N THR A 77 14.47 13.42 -0.50
CA THR A 77 14.84 12.44 -1.53
C THR A 77 13.67 11.55 -1.94
N MET A 78 12.52 11.59 -1.23
CA MET A 78 11.39 10.71 -1.51
C MET A 78 10.61 11.17 -2.73
N THR A 79 10.47 10.29 -3.72
CA THR A 79 9.68 10.48 -4.94
C THR A 79 8.81 9.28 -5.23
N TRP A 80 7.75 9.46 -6.00
CA TRP A 80 6.84 8.36 -6.37
C TRP A 80 7.52 7.31 -7.26
N ASP A 81 8.44 7.72 -8.13
CA ASP A 81 9.19 6.78 -8.96
C ASP A 81 10.06 5.84 -8.11
N GLN A 82 10.58 6.31 -6.97
CA GLN A 82 11.32 5.46 -6.04
C GLN A 82 10.44 4.43 -5.34
N TYR A 83 9.16 4.72 -5.07
CA TYR A 83 8.23 3.71 -4.56
C TYR A 83 7.94 2.63 -5.62
N GLY A 84 7.88 3.01 -6.90
CA GLY A 84 7.82 2.05 -8.00
C GLY A 84 9.04 1.14 -8.04
N LEU A 85 10.24 1.70 -7.82
CA LEU A 85 11.50 0.94 -7.77
C LEU A 85 11.60 0.07 -6.50
N ASP A 86 11.05 0.49 -5.37
CA ASP A 86 10.94 -0.35 -4.17
C ASP A 86 10.03 -1.57 -4.42
N ALA A 87 8.86 -1.34 -5.03
CA ALA A 87 7.96 -2.42 -5.41
C ALA A 87 8.60 -3.38 -6.43
N LEU A 88 9.38 -2.85 -7.37
CA LEU A 88 10.13 -3.64 -8.34
C LEU A 88 11.22 -4.50 -7.67
N ALA A 89 11.97 -3.95 -6.72
CA ALA A 89 12.97 -4.68 -5.96
C ALA A 89 12.33 -5.83 -5.16
N ALA A 90 11.19 -5.56 -4.49
CA ALA A 90 10.42 -6.57 -3.78
C ALA A 90 9.88 -7.67 -4.71
N ALA A 91 9.37 -7.28 -5.89
CA ALA A 91 8.87 -8.23 -6.88
C ALA A 91 9.97 -9.13 -7.44
N ARG A 92 11.14 -8.57 -7.76
CA ARG A 92 12.31 -9.34 -8.24
C ARG A 92 12.78 -10.35 -7.19
N ASP A 93 12.83 -9.92 -5.93
CA ASP A 93 13.25 -10.77 -4.82
C ASP A 93 12.27 -11.94 -4.62
N LEU A 94 10.98 -11.67 -4.61
CA LEU A 94 9.95 -12.69 -4.44
C LEU A 94 9.88 -13.64 -5.65
N TYR A 95 9.99 -13.12 -6.87
CA TYR A 95 10.09 -13.91 -8.08
C TYR A 95 11.31 -14.84 -8.05
N ALA A 96 12.46 -14.34 -7.61
CA ALA A 96 13.68 -15.16 -7.52
C ALA A 96 13.56 -16.30 -6.51
N GLN A 97 12.79 -16.14 -5.43
CA GLN A 97 12.54 -17.19 -4.44
C GLN A 97 11.61 -18.29 -4.96
N HIS A 98 10.58 -17.93 -5.73
CA HIS A 98 9.54 -18.84 -6.19
C HIS A 98 9.77 -19.35 -7.61
N ASN A 99 10.54 -18.65 -8.43
CA ASN A 99 10.72 -18.88 -9.86
C ASN A 99 9.38 -18.94 -10.62
N GLU A 100 8.41 -18.11 -10.20
CA GLU A 100 7.11 -17.94 -10.85
C GLU A 100 6.60 -16.49 -10.71
N PRO A 101 5.77 -16.00 -11.68
CA PRO A 101 5.21 -14.65 -11.61
C PRO A 101 4.31 -14.47 -10.40
N ILE A 102 4.43 -13.30 -9.75
CA ILE A 102 3.74 -12.95 -8.51
C ILE A 102 2.37 -12.32 -8.77
N ILE A 103 1.50 -12.38 -7.77
CA ILE A 103 0.26 -11.62 -7.72
C ILE A 103 0.54 -10.36 -6.89
N GLY A 104 0.33 -9.17 -7.48
CA GLY A 104 0.45 -7.91 -6.76
C GLY A 104 -0.90 -7.41 -6.25
N ILE A 105 -0.98 -7.05 -4.97
CA ILE A 105 -2.16 -6.42 -4.38
C ILE A 105 -1.71 -5.10 -3.76
N GLY A 106 -2.23 -3.97 -4.25
CA GLY A 106 -1.80 -2.65 -3.80
C GLY A 106 -2.95 -1.70 -3.48
N HIS A 107 -2.72 -0.83 -2.51
CA HIS A 107 -3.67 0.19 -2.13
C HIS A 107 -3.06 1.59 -2.31
N SER A 108 -3.78 2.49 -2.99
CA SER A 108 -3.39 3.90 -3.10
C SER A 108 -1.96 4.08 -3.66
N MET A 109 -1.00 4.58 -2.88
CA MET A 109 0.43 4.65 -3.24
C MET A 109 0.98 3.27 -3.64
N GLY A 110 0.67 2.23 -2.87
CA GLY A 110 1.09 0.86 -3.16
C GLY A 110 0.52 0.32 -4.47
N GLY A 111 -0.70 0.72 -4.83
CA GLY A 111 -1.28 0.40 -6.14
C GLY A 111 -0.53 1.07 -7.29
N ALA A 112 -0.19 2.35 -7.13
CA ALA A 112 0.62 3.08 -8.12
C ALA A 112 2.02 2.49 -8.27
N SER A 113 2.68 2.13 -7.16
CA SER A 113 4.02 1.53 -7.16
C SER A 113 4.05 0.19 -7.89
N LEU A 114 3.03 -0.67 -7.70
CA LEU A 114 2.91 -1.94 -8.41
C LEU A 114 2.66 -1.75 -9.92
N LEU A 115 1.85 -0.76 -10.32
CA LEU A 115 1.65 -0.44 -11.74
C LEU A 115 2.96 0.00 -12.41
N MET A 116 3.76 0.83 -11.74
CA MET A 116 5.09 1.24 -12.22
C MET A 116 6.06 0.07 -12.32
N ALA A 117 6.07 -0.81 -11.31
CA ALA A 117 6.90 -2.01 -11.33
C ALA A 117 6.52 -2.97 -12.47
N ALA A 118 5.22 -3.21 -12.68
CA ALA A 118 4.72 -4.07 -13.75
C ALA A 118 4.93 -3.48 -15.15
N HIS A 119 4.90 -2.15 -15.29
CA HIS A 119 5.32 -1.49 -16.53
C HIS A 119 6.79 -1.76 -16.84
N SER A 120 7.65 -1.68 -15.81
CA SER A 120 9.11 -1.86 -15.98
C SER A 120 9.48 -3.31 -16.28
N GLU A 121 8.90 -4.27 -15.56
CA GLU A 121 9.17 -5.71 -15.72
C GLU A 121 7.89 -6.54 -15.65
N PRO A 122 7.10 -6.58 -16.72
CA PRO A 122 5.80 -7.25 -16.71
C PRO A 122 5.88 -8.76 -16.47
N HIS A 123 7.01 -9.40 -16.84
CA HIS A 123 7.20 -10.84 -16.65
C HIS A 123 7.26 -11.28 -15.18
N LEU A 124 7.49 -10.36 -14.26
CA LEU A 124 7.47 -10.63 -12.82
C LEU A 124 6.04 -10.82 -12.27
N PHE A 125 5.02 -10.36 -13.00
CA PHE A 125 3.66 -10.29 -12.48
C PHE A 125 2.70 -11.17 -13.26
N LYS A 126 1.99 -12.05 -12.57
CA LYS A 126 0.86 -12.83 -13.10
C LYS A 126 -0.39 -11.95 -13.22
N ALA A 127 -0.63 -11.11 -12.22
CA ALA A 127 -1.78 -10.22 -12.16
C ALA A 127 -1.58 -9.11 -11.12
N LEU A 128 -2.29 -7.99 -11.30
CA LEU A 128 -2.37 -6.92 -10.31
C LEU A 128 -3.82 -6.65 -9.89
N PHE A 129 -4.03 -6.48 -8.58
CA PHE A 129 -5.27 -5.99 -7.97
C PHE A 129 -4.95 -4.69 -7.25
N VAL A 130 -5.33 -3.56 -7.83
CA VAL A 130 -4.96 -2.24 -7.31
C VAL A 130 -6.21 -1.48 -6.86
N PHE A 131 -6.31 -1.21 -5.55
CA PHE A 131 -7.42 -0.48 -4.97
C PHE A 131 -7.12 1.02 -4.96
N GLU A 132 -7.91 1.78 -5.73
CA GLU A 132 -7.79 3.23 -5.88
C GLU A 132 -6.34 3.72 -6.02
N PRO A 133 -5.59 3.22 -7.02
CA PRO A 133 -4.19 3.59 -7.22
C PRO A 133 -4.07 5.09 -7.49
N ILE A 134 -3.13 5.74 -6.80
CA ILE A 134 -2.91 7.19 -6.97
C ILE A 134 -2.05 7.43 -8.20
N VAL A 135 -2.72 7.49 -9.35
CA VAL A 135 -2.11 7.84 -10.63
C VAL A 135 -2.96 8.94 -11.26
N PHE A 136 -2.43 10.16 -11.26
CA PHE A 136 -3.14 11.33 -11.78
C PHE A 136 -2.71 11.68 -13.20
N PRO A 137 -3.63 12.17 -14.03
CA PRO A 137 -3.26 12.80 -15.30
C PRO A 137 -2.38 14.03 -15.01
N PRO A 138 -1.48 14.38 -15.95
CA PRO A 138 -0.73 15.61 -15.82
C PRO A 138 -1.68 16.81 -15.63
N PRO A 139 -1.25 17.86 -14.93
CA PRO A 139 -2.05 19.06 -14.78
C PRO A 139 -2.44 19.62 -16.15
N ASP A 140 -3.71 19.94 -16.32
CA ASP A 140 -4.17 20.68 -17.49
C ASP A 140 -3.58 22.10 -17.43
N PRO A 141 -2.74 22.50 -18.39
CA PRO A 141 -2.10 23.83 -18.38
C PRO A 141 -3.13 24.97 -18.42
N ASP A 142 -4.35 24.71 -18.93
CA ASP A 142 -5.41 25.72 -19.07
C ASP A 142 -6.37 25.75 -17.87
N ALA A 143 -6.27 24.79 -16.93
CA ALA A 143 -7.22 24.67 -15.81
C ALA A 143 -6.96 25.63 -14.63
N GLY A 144 -5.92 26.47 -14.70
CA GLY A 144 -5.50 27.35 -13.61
C GLY A 144 -4.86 26.58 -12.43
N GLU A 145 -4.46 27.29 -11.39
CA GLU A 145 -3.87 26.69 -10.19
C GLU A 145 -4.92 25.85 -9.45
N ARG A 146 -4.62 24.55 -9.22
CA ARG A 146 -5.42 23.71 -8.33
C ARG A 146 -5.18 24.14 -6.87
N PRO A 147 -6.23 24.25 -6.04
CA PRO A 147 -6.03 24.44 -4.61
C PRO A 147 -5.09 23.36 -4.06
N GLY A 148 -4.11 23.75 -3.25
CA GLY A 148 -3.20 22.80 -2.62
C GLY A 148 -3.95 21.78 -1.79
N SER A 149 -3.49 20.53 -1.81
CA SER A 149 -4.05 19.46 -0.97
C SER A 149 -3.88 19.79 0.53
N PRO A 150 -4.90 19.60 1.38
CA PRO A 150 -4.77 19.75 2.82
C PRO A 150 -3.99 18.60 3.49
N LEU A 151 -3.76 17.50 2.78
CA LEU A 151 -3.16 16.28 3.32
C LEU A 151 -1.75 16.47 3.87
N PRO A 152 -0.81 17.18 3.21
CA PRO A 152 0.53 17.41 3.75
C PRO A 152 0.51 18.15 5.09
N ALA A 153 -0.31 19.20 5.19
CA ALA A 153 -0.45 19.96 6.43
C ALA A 153 -1.11 19.13 7.55
N GLY A 154 -2.05 18.24 7.18
CA GLY A 154 -2.67 17.28 8.09
C GLY A 154 -1.66 16.26 8.61
N ALA A 155 -0.84 15.69 7.73
CA ALA A 155 0.20 14.73 8.08
C ALA A 155 1.22 15.33 9.07
N ARG A 156 1.71 16.54 8.82
CA ARG A 156 2.65 17.26 9.74
C ARG A 156 2.07 17.52 11.11
N LYS A 157 0.75 17.66 11.25
CA LYS A 157 0.06 17.89 12.53
C LYS A 157 -0.33 16.60 13.24
N ARG A 158 -0.05 15.43 12.66
CA ARG A 158 -0.37 14.15 13.31
C ARG A 158 0.31 14.06 14.66
N ARG A 159 -0.45 13.54 15.65
CA ARG A 159 0.14 13.13 16.92
C ARG A 159 1.05 11.93 16.66
N SER A 160 2.35 12.13 16.82
CA SER A 160 3.37 11.11 16.57
C SER A 160 3.74 10.29 17.80
N ARG A 161 3.29 10.69 19.03
CA ARG A 161 3.70 10.06 20.27
C ARG A 161 2.51 9.81 21.21
N PHE A 162 2.50 8.66 21.86
CA PHE A 162 1.48 8.23 22.80
C PHE A 162 2.12 7.55 24.02
N PRO A 163 1.44 7.57 25.19
CA PRO A 163 1.97 6.95 26.42
C PRO A 163 1.96 5.41 26.36
N SER A 164 1.17 4.78 25.49
CA SER A 164 1.13 3.33 25.30
C SER A 164 0.47 2.97 23.96
N PHE A 165 0.63 1.70 23.55
CA PHE A 165 -0.09 1.14 22.39
C PHE A 165 -1.60 1.20 22.58
N GLU A 166 -2.10 0.91 23.77
CA GLU A 166 -3.52 0.93 24.11
C GLU A 166 -4.10 2.35 23.93
N ALA A 167 -3.41 3.37 24.45
CA ALA A 167 -3.83 4.76 24.27
C ALA A 167 -3.85 5.21 22.80
N ALA A 168 -2.93 4.70 22.00
CA ALA A 168 -2.94 4.95 20.55
C ALA A 168 -4.11 4.24 19.88
N ILE A 169 -4.36 2.96 20.19
CA ILE A 169 -5.48 2.18 19.63
C ILE A 169 -6.81 2.86 19.95
N GLU A 170 -7.03 3.27 21.21
CA GLU A 170 -8.24 4.01 21.60
C GLU A 170 -8.40 5.33 20.84
N ASN A 171 -7.30 6.10 20.71
CA ASN A 171 -7.34 7.38 19.98
C ASN A 171 -7.74 7.17 18.50
N TYR A 172 -7.20 6.14 17.84
CA TYR A 172 -7.50 5.86 16.44
C TYR A 172 -8.89 5.22 16.28
N ALA A 173 -9.34 4.40 17.22
CA ALA A 173 -10.70 3.84 17.21
C ALA A 173 -11.80 4.91 17.35
N ALA A 174 -11.48 6.03 17.97
CA ALA A 174 -12.45 7.12 18.22
C ALA A 174 -12.57 8.12 17.05
N LYS A 175 -11.73 8.03 16.00
CA LYS A 175 -11.64 9.10 14.98
C LYS A 175 -11.65 8.56 13.56
N PRO A 176 -12.43 9.17 12.65
CA PRO A 176 -12.29 8.89 11.22
C PRO A 176 -10.88 9.25 10.69
N PRO A 177 -10.40 8.55 9.66
CA PRO A 177 -11.04 7.42 8.99
C PRO A 177 -10.89 6.09 9.76
N MET A 178 -9.97 6.00 10.70
CA MET A 178 -9.55 4.74 11.33
C MET A 178 -10.60 4.10 12.24
N ALA A 179 -11.61 4.87 12.67
CA ALA A 179 -12.75 4.31 13.39
C ALA A 179 -13.55 3.28 12.57
N ALA A 180 -13.54 3.42 11.22
CA ALA A 180 -14.23 2.51 10.31
C ALA A 180 -13.40 1.26 9.96
N PHE A 181 -12.11 1.21 10.31
CA PHE A 181 -11.25 0.09 9.97
C PHE A 181 -11.64 -1.18 10.72
N ASN A 182 -11.43 -2.32 10.08
CA ASN A 182 -11.39 -3.62 10.76
C ASN A 182 -10.50 -3.53 12.01
N ALA A 183 -10.95 -4.13 13.11
CA ALA A 183 -10.27 -4.01 14.41
C ALA A 183 -8.84 -4.57 14.37
N VAL A 184 -8.63 -5.69 13.65
CA VAL A 184 -7.31 -6.31 13.50
C VAL A 184 -6.38 -5.40 12.69
N ALA A 185 -6.85 -4.86 11.56
CA ALA A 185 -6.05 -3.92 10.74
C ALA A 185 -5.66 -2.66 11.54
N ARG A 186 -6.58 -2.11 12.35
CA ARG A 186 -6.33 -0.95 13.20
C ARG A 186 -5.35 -1.26 14.33
N GLU A 187 -5.47 -2.42 14.97
CA GLU A 187 -4.53 -2.86 16.01
C GLU A 187 -3.13 -3.09 15.41
N ALA A 188 -3.03 -3.78 14.29
CA ALA A 188 -1.78 -3.99 13.56
C ALA A 188 -1.13 -2.65 13.16
N TYR A 189 -1.92 -1.68 12.68
CA TYR A 189 -1.44 -0.34 12.38
C TYR A 189 -0.69 0.29 13.56
N VAL A 190 -1.21 0.15 14.78
CA VAL A 190 -0.57 0.73 15.96
C VAL A 190 0.59 -0.14 16.44
N ARG A 191 0.41 -1.44 16.58
CA ARG A 191 1.43 -2.31 17.16
C ARG A 191 2.71 -2.39 16.32
N HIS A 192 2.58 -2.33 14.99
CA HIS A 192 3.72 -2.41 14.08
C HIS A 192 4.16 -1.07 13.51
N GLY A 193 3.29 -0.05 13.53
CA GLY A 193 3.60 1.31 13.06
C GLY A 193 4.24 2.23 14.10
N PHE A 194 4.36 1.78 15.34
CA PHE A 194 5.01 2.51 16.44
C PHE A 194 6.17 1.71 17.02
N LYS A 195 7.14 2.41 17.60
CA LYS A 195 8.26 1.84 18.36
C LYS A 195 8.33 2.42 19.77
N PRO A 196 8.78 1.65 20.77
CA PRO A 196 9.03 2.15 22.11
C PRO A 196 10.10 3.25 22.12
N THR A 197 9.96 4.21 23.03
CA THR A 197 10.96 5.24 23.30
C THR A 197 11.64 5.00 24.65
N PRO A 198 12.86 5.53 24.90
CA PRO A 198 13.60 5.31 26.16
C PRO A 198 12.86 5.76 27.42
N ASP A 199 11.95 6.71 27.30
CA ASP A 199 11.17 7.27 28.41
C ASP A 199 9.81 6.56 28.63
N GLY A 200 9.58 5.44 27.90
CA GLY A 200 8.44 4.55 28.11
C GLY A 200 7.19 4.86 27.26
N ASP A 201 7.22 5.91 26.46
CA ASP A 201 6.20 6.20 25.47
C ASP A 201 6.40 5.34 24.21
N ILE A 202 5.51 5.52 23.24
CA ILE A 202 5.66 4.99 21.86
C ILE A 202 5.63 6.13 20.84
N GLU A 203 6.37 5.99 19.74
CA GLU A 203 6.41 6.97 18.65
C GLU A 203 6.22 6.32 17.27
N LEU A 204 5.66 7.07 16.32
CA LEU A 204 5.50 6.62 14.95
C LEU A 204 6.84 6.27 14.30
N LYS A 205 6.91 5.12 13.63
CA LYS A 205 8.03 4.75 12.76
C LYS A 205 8.05 5.62 11.50
N CYS A 206 6.89 5.78 10.83
CA CYS A 206 6.76 6.73 9.73
C CYS A 206 6.69 8.16 10.28
N LEU A 207 7.72 8.95 10.02
CA LEU A 207 7.73 10.35 10.45
C LEU A 207 6.61 11.14 9.75
N PRO A 208 5.96 12.11 10.45
CA PRO A 208 4.96 12.98 9.84
C PRO A 208 5.43 13.68 8.56
N GLU A 209 6.73 13.99 8.46
CA GLU A 209 7.32 14.61 7.29
C GLU A 209 7.44 13.66 6.09
N HIS A 210 7.68 12.35 6.29
CA HIS A 210 7.65 11.35 5.22
C HIS A 210 6.27 11.27 4.57
N GLU A 211 5.23 11.16 5.41
CA GLU A 211 3.86 11.14 4.94
C GLU A 211 3.48 12.44 4.22
N ALA A 212 3.85 13.59 4.78
CA ALA A 212 3.60 14.90 4.17
C ALA A 212 4.29 15.02 2.81
N ARG A 213 5.55 14.63 2.71
CA ARG A 213 6.32 14.65 1.47
C ARG A 213 5.71 13.76 0.39
N THR A 214 5.24 12.57 0.78
CA THR A 214 4.55 11.67 -0.16
C THR A 214 3.29 12.32 -0.73
N TYR A 215 2.51 13.03 0.08
CA TYR A 215 1.34 13.77 -0.41
C TYR A 215 1.72 14.96 -1.29
N GLU A 216 2.79 15.69 -0.98
CA GLU A 216 3.26 16.84 -1.77
C GLU A 216 3.71 16.44 -3.17
N THR A 217 4.32 15.28 -3.29
CA THR A 217 4.81 14.75 -4.57
C THR A 217 3.80 13.83 -5.27
N GLY A 218 2.62 13.63 -4.67
CA GLY A 218 1.54 12.82 -5.22
C GLY A 218 1.13 13.32 -6.60
N GLY A 219 1.19 12.43 -7.58
CA GLY A 219 0.87 12.76 -8.96
C GLY A 219 2.04 13.31 -9.80
N ILE A 220 3.24 13.40 -9.22
CA ILE A 220 4.47 13.69 -9.97
C ILE A 220 5.20 12.37 -10.17
N SER A 221 4.80 11.61 -11.18
CA SER A 221 5.44 10.36 -11.59
C SER A 221 5.16 10.08 -13.06
N GLY A 222 5.98 9.24 -13.69
CA GLY A 222 5.74 8.73 -15.04
C GLY A 222 4.59 7.72 -15.15
N ALA A 223 3.91 7.39 -14.05
CA ALA A 223 2.91 6.34 -13.99
C ALA A 223 1.74 6.54 -14.96
N TRP A 224 1.22 7.78 -15.09
CA TRP A 224 0.09 8.06 -15.99
C TRP A 224 0.41 7.76 -17.47
N ASP A 225 1.60 8.15 -17.91
CA ASP A 225 2.01 7.96 -19.31
C ASP A 225 2.35 6.50 -19.60
N SER A 226 2.71 5.72 -18.59
CA SER A 226 3.02 4.29 -18.73
C SER A 226 1.80 3.39 -18.75
N LEU A 227 0.63 3.82 -18.25
CA LEU A 227 -0.59 2.99 -18.16
C LEU A 227 -0.98 2.31 -19.49
N PRO A 228 -0.95 2.98 -20.67
CA PRO A 228 -1.33 2.36 -21.95
C PRO A 228 -0.40 1.23 -22.40
N SER A 229 0.79 1.13 -21.83
CA SER A 229 1.78 0.11 -22.19
C SER A 229 1.87 -1.04 -21.18
N ILE A 230 1.05 -1.04 -20.12
CA ILE A 230 0.96 -2.16 -19.19
C ILE A 230 0.33 -3.35 -19.89
N THR A 231 1.04 -4.49 -19.89
CA THR A 231 0.61 -5.74 -20.50
C THR A 231 0.18 -6.80 -19.48
N THR A 232 0.52 -6.60 -18.21
CA THR A 232 0.07 -7.44 -17.10
C THR A 232 -1.43 -7.32 -16.92
N PRO A 233 -2.19 -8.41 -16.69
CA PRO A 233 -3.60 -8.35 -16.33
C PRO A 233 -3.83 -7.50 -15.07
N VAL A 234 -4.70 -6.48 -15.13
CA VAL A 234 -4.95 -5.54 -14.04
C VAL A 234 -6.44 -5.48 -13.69
N TRP A 235 -6.74 -5.60 -12.40
CA TRP A 235 -8.02 -5.25 -11.80
C TRP A 235 -7.87 -3.96 -11.02
N VAL A 236 -8.57 -2.92 -11.46
CA VAL A 236 -8.66 -1.65 -10.73
C VAL A 236 -9.92 -1.71 -9.87
N LEU A 237 -9.71 -1.70 -8.56
CA LEU A 237 -10.75 -1.80 -7.56
C LEU A 237 -11.03 -0.41 -6.96
N SER A 238 -12.26 -0.13 -6.59
CA SER A 238 -12.67 1.14 -6.01
C SER A 238 -13.74 0.97 -4.95
N GLY A 239 -13.80 1.90 -4.01
CA GLY A 239 -14.93 2.11 -3.12
C GLY A 239 -16.03 2.97 -3.76
N ALA A 240 -16.98 3.41 -2.92
CA ALA A 240 -18.02 4.35 -3.31
C ALA A 240 -17.41 5.65 -3.87
N ILE A 241 -17.96 6.14 -4.97
CA ILE A 241 -17.51 7.40 -5.56
C ILE A 241 -17.88 8.56 -4.63
N ALA A 242 -16.88 9.26 -4.14
CA ALA A 242 -17.06 10.44 -3.30
C ALA A 242 -16.24 11.62 -3.84
N PRO A 243 -16.77 12.85 -3.79
CA PRO A 243 -16.06 14.04 -4.25
C PRO A 243 -14.69 14.17 -3.57
N PHE A 244 -13.68 14.55 -4.34
CA PHE A 244 -12.30 14.75 -3.87
C PHE A 244 -11.60 13.49 -3.33
N GLN A 245 -12.18 12.30 -3.54
CA GLN A 245 -11.58 11.03 -3.19
C GLN A 245 -10.96 10.33 -4.41
N PRO A 246 -9.95 9.48 -4.22
CA PRO A 246 -9.32 8.72 -5.31
C PRO A 246 -10.29 7.84 -6.11
N SER A 247 -11.43 7.46 -5.52
CA SER A 247 -12.51 6.74 -6.22
C SER A 247 -12.99 7.45 -7.50
N THR A 248 -12.88 8.78 -7.56
CA THR A 248 -13.27 9.56 -8.76
C THR A 248 -12.32 9.35 -9.95
N PHE A 249 -11.10 8.89 -9.72
CA PHE A 249 -10.08 8.68 -10.75
C PHE A 249 -9.86 7.21 -11.08
N ALA A 250 -10.28 6.30 -10.22
CA ALA A 250 -10.00 4.86 -10.38
C ALA A 250 -10.52 4.31 -11.73
N ILE A 251 -11.72 4.73 -12.16
CA ILE A 251 -12.25 4.32 -13.46
C ILE A 251 -11.39 4.83 -14.62
N THR A 252 -10.91 6.07 -14.54
CA THR A 252 -10.06 6.65 -15.60
C THR A 252 -8.71 5.94 -15.69
N VAL A 253 -8.16 5.49 -14.55
CA VAL A 253 -6.96 4.64 -14.54
C VAL A 253 -7.25 3.32 -15.23
N ALA A 254 -8.38 2.68 -14.92
CA ALA A 254 -8.78 1.43 -15.57
C ALA A 254 -8.94 1.60 -17.09
N GLU A 255 -9.67 2.60 -17.53
CA GLU A 255 -9.90 2.88 -18.97
C GLU A 255 -8.60 3.09 -19.76
N ARG A 256 -7.53 3.55 -19.08
CA ARG A 256 -6.24 3.80 -19.69
C ARG A 256 -5.34 2.57 -19.79
N ILE A 257 -5.62 1.51 -19.02
CA ILE A 257 -4.87 0.24 -19.05
C ILE A 257 -5.56 -0.73 -20.00
N PRO A 258 -4.94 -1.16 -21.12
CA PRO A 258 -5.56 -2.07 -22.08
C PRO A 258 -5.98 -3.39 -21.42
N GLY A 259 -7.24 -3.77 -21.60
CA GLY A 259 -7.78 -5.03 -21.08
C GLY A 259 -7.97 -5.11 -19.58
N SER A 260 -7.83 -4.01 -18.85
CA SER A 260 -8.10 -4.00 -17.41
C SER A 260 -9.58 -4.24 -17.10
N THR A 261 -9.85 -4.71 -15.88
CA THR A 261 -11.20 -4.85 -15.32
C THR A 261 -11.39 -3.83 -14.20
N TYR A 262 -12.48 -3.03 -14.28
CA TYR A 262 -12.88 -2.13 -13.21
C TYR A 262 -13.95 -2.75 -12.32
N VAL A 263 -13.76 -2.70 -11.00
CA VAL A 263 -14.71 -3.21 -10.00
C VAL A 263 -14.95 -2.17 -8.93
N ARG A 264 -16.22 -1.93 -8.57
CA ARG A 264 -16.59 -0.98 -7.52
C ARG A 264 -17.41 -1.65 -6.42
N TRP A 265 -17.06 -1.33 -5.18
CA TRP A 265 -17.76 -1.75 -3.96
C TRP A 265 -18.33 -0.53 -3.24
N ASP A 266 -19.62 -0.28 -3.37
CA ASP A 266 -20.30 0.92 -2.84
C ASP A 266 -20.41 0.92 -1.28
N GLU A 267 -20.08 -0.19 -0.63
CA GLU A 267 -20.11 -0.34 0.82
C GLU A 267 -18.82 0.03 1.56
N VAL A 268 -17.79 0.51 0.86
CA VAL A 268 -16.51 0.95 1.44
C VAL A 268 -16.07 2.28 0.84
N GLY A 269 -15.18 2.99 1.54
CA GLY A 269 -14.52 4.20 1.06
C GLY A 269 -13.12 3.93 0.51
N HIS A 270 -12.28 5.00 0.51
CA HIS A 270 -10.89 4.92 0.05
C HIS A 270 -10.06 3.86 0.81
N PHE A 271 -10.42 3.59 2.05
CA PHE A 271 -9.72 2.61 2.88
C PHE A 271 -10.37 1.22 2.85
N GLY A 272 -11.11 0.90 1.80
CA GLY A 272 -11.83 -0.37 1.61
C GLY A 272 -11.05 -1.62 2.01
N PRO A 273 -9.78 -1.80 1.62
CA PRO A 273 -8.96 -2.93 2.05
C PRO A 273 -8.76 -3.05 3.57
N LEU A 274 -8.87 -1.94 4.30
CA LEU A 274 -8.73 -1.86 5.76
C LEU A 274 -10.07 -1.82 6.48
N GLU A 275 -11.13 -1.36 5.81
CA GLU A 275 -12.50 -1.32 6.33
C GLU A 275 -13.15 -2.71 6.28
N LYS A 276 -13.08 -3.35 5.11
CA LYS A 276 -13.65 -4.67 4.79
C LYS A 276 -12.65 -5.54 4.03
N PRO A 277 -11.61 -6.05 4.71
CA PRO A 277 -10.54 -6.84 4.08
C PRO A 277 -11.04 -8.09 3.36
N GLU A 278 -12.20 -8.61 3.76
CA GLU A 278 -12.84 -9.77 3.13
C GLU A 278 -13.25 -9.53 1.68
N LEU A 279 -13.58 -8.29 1.29
CA LEU A 279 -13.97 -7.99 -0.09
C LEU A 279 -12.82 -8.26 -1.07
N ILE A 280 -11.63 -7.73 -0.79
CA ILE A 280 -10.48 -7.92 -1.66
C ILE A 280 -9.95 -9.36 -1.61
N SER A 281 -9.88 -9.98 -0.43
CA SER A 281 -9.38 -11.36 -0.29
C SER A 281 -10.28 -12.36 -1.00
N GLN A 282 -11.61 -12.28 -0.85
CA GLN A 282 -12.56 -13.13 -1.54
C GLN A 282 -12.54 -12.92 -3.06
N TYR A 283 -12.43 -11.65 -3.50
CA TYR A 283 -12.35 -11.34 -4.92
C TYR A 283 -11.09 -11.92 -5.57
N VAL A 284 -9.93 -11.73 -4.94
CA VAL A 284 -8.66 -12.31 -5.41
C VAL A 284 -8.73 -13.84 -5.46
N THR A 285 -9.24 -14.47 -4.39
CA THR A 285 -9.42 -15.93 -4.33
C THR A 285 -10.33 -16.45 -5.44
N ALA A 286 -11.34 -15.70 -5.84
CA ALA A 286 -12.25 -16.09 -6.92
C ALA A 286 -11.64 -15.90 -8.31
N VAL A 287 -10.85 -14.84 -8.51
CA VAL A 287 -10.31 -14.47 -9.83
C VAL A 287 -9.04 -15.23 -10.18
N VAL A 288 -8.09 -15.37 -9.24
CA VAL A 288 -6.76 -15.94 -9.51
C VAL A 288 -6.80 -17.33 -10.16
N PRO A 289 -7.66 -18.28 -9.74
CA PRO A 289 -7.76 -19.59 -10.39
C PRO A 289 -8.23 -19.55 -11.86
N THR A 290 -8.80 -18.45 -12.31
CA THR A 290 -9.28 -18.28 -13.69
C THR A 290 -8.19 -17.73 -14.63
N LEU A 291 -7.03 -17.34 -14.07
CA LEU A 291 -5.92 -16.80 -14.84
C LEU A 291 -5.12 -17.94 -15.48
N SER A 292 -5.08 -17.95 -16.80
CA SER A 292 -4.31 -18.90 -17.61
C SER A 292 -2.82 -18.62 -17.55
#